data_9046b1d933708943a39fe06cdc87d39f
#
_entry.id   9046b1d933708943a39fe06cdc87d39f
#
_cell.length_a   1.000
_cell.length_b   1.000
_cell.length_c   1.000
_cell.angle_alpha   90.00
_cell.angle_beta   90.00
_cell.angle_gamma   90.00
#
_symmetry.space_group_name_H-M   'P 1'
#
loop_
_entity.id
_entity.type
_entity.pdbx_description
1 polymer ?
#
loop_
_entity_poly.entity_id
_entity_poly.type
_entity_poly.pdbx_seq_one_letter_code
_entity_poly.pdbx_strand_id
1 'polypeptide(L)'
;MTARLALALAVLAGCTITPADAAPTQTAPVSGLPAAAVATQPAAPVAPRTTLPAPTTTVAPTYTHPDPNVERWHALALAVGWPEAEWEWLSCVVARESRGDPNAYNGRGPDASVGLAQLNTKGYLWGWFVALGLTDRAQLFDPTTNLYAARAMFLQFGRKPWRADRGSCE
;
A
#
# COMPACT_ATOMS: atom_id res chain seq x y z
N MET A 1 -51.38 20.75 28.30
CA MET A 1 -51.65 19.31 28.33
C MET A 1 -50.32 18.59 28.43
N THR A 2 -50.19 17.86 29.45
CA THR A 2 -49.03 17.34 30.17
C THR A 2 -48.19 16.30 29.40
N ALA A 3 -46.88 16.57 29.25
CA ALA A 3 -45.86 15.64 28.79
C ALA A 3 -45.55 14.65 29.92
N ARG A 4 -45.49 13.34 29.59
CA ARG A 4 -44.98 12.29 30.47
C ARG A 4 -43.58 11.90 30.06
N LEU A 5 -42.64 12.18 30.96
CA LEU A 5 -41.25 11.76 30.93
C LEU A 5 -41.19 10.29 31.36
N ALA A 6 -40.64 9.38 30.53
CA ALA A 6 -40.35 7.99 30.90
C ALA A 6 -38.84 7.84 31.04
N LEU A 7 -38.42 7.61 32.30
CA LEU A 7 -37.05 7.35 32.70
C LEU A 7 -36.80 5.86 32.58
N ALA A 8 -35.93 5.42 31.65
CA ALA A 8 -35.49 4.03 31.55
C ALA A 8 -34.17 3.85 32.29
N LEU A 9 -34.19 3.03 33.34
CA LEU A 9 -33.06 2.66 34.17
C LEU A 9 -32.33 1.48 33.47
N ALA A 10 -31.10 1.68 32.99
CA ALA A 10 -30.25 0.61 32.45
C ALA A 10 -29.41 0.01 33.58
N VAL A 11 -29.62 -1.29 33.80
CA VAL A 11 -28.87 -2.13 34.75
C VAL A 11 -27.50 -2.44 34.19
N LEU A 12 -26.45 -2.04 34.88
CA LEU A 12 -25.06 -2.40 34.60
C LEU A 12 -24.80 -3.84 35.11
N ALA A 13 -24.69 -4.80 34.20
CA ALA A 13 -24.16 -6.13 34.49
C ALA A 13 -22.63 -6.08 34.47
N GLY A 14 -22.01 -6.18 35.63
CA GLY A 14 -20.54 -6.25 35.78
C GLY A 14 -20.01 -7.59 35.30
N CYS A 15 -19.13 -7.59 34.30
CA CYS A 15 -18.28 -8.73 33.97
C CYS A 15 -17.04 -8.71 34.84
N THR A 16 -16.92 -9.64 35.77
CA THR A 16 -15.71 -9.92 36.55
C THR A 16 -14.75 -10.70 35.67
N ILE A 17 -13.58 -10.13 35.40
CA ILE A 17 -12.48 -10.79 34.69
C ILE A 17 -11.67 -11.56 35.75
N THR A 18 -11.69 -12.89 35.68
CA THR A 18 -10.76 -13.77 36.42
C THR A 18 -9.38 -13.76 35.74
N PRO A 19 -8.26 -13.62 36.50
CA PRO A 19 -6.94 -13.76 35.91
C PRO A 19 -6.67 -15.23 35.59
N ALA A 20 -6.24 -15.50 34.36
CA ALA A 20 -5.81 -16.83 33.92
C ALA A 20 -4.44 -17.17 34.54
N ASP A 21 -4.35 -18.37 35.07
CA ASP A 21 -3.18 -19.00 35.65
C ASP A 21 -1.97 -18.99 34.70
N ALA A 22 -0.81 -18.64 35.24
CA ALA A 22 0.48 -18.73 34.59
C ALA A 22 0.84 -20.22 34.36
N ALA A 23 1.08 -20.59 33.11
CA ALA A 23 1.60 -21.89 32.71
C ALA A 23 3.07 -22.05 33.17
N PRO A 24 3.48 -23.21 33.64
CA PRO A 24 4.86 -23.46 34.09
C PRO A 24 5.82 -23.54 32.89
N THR A 25 6.93 -22.82 33.02
CA THR A 25 8.07 -22.86 32.10
C THR A 25 8.72 -24.27 32.13
N GLN A 26 8.57 -25.05 31.06
CA GLN A 26 9.33 -26.29 30.89
C GLN A 26 10.72 -25.97 30.34
N THR A 27 11.72 -26.16 31.17
CA THR A 27 13.14 -26.17 30.78
C THR A 27 13.46 -27.54 30.16
N ALA A 28 13.67 -27.57 28.81
CA ALA A 28 14.13 -28.77 28.13
C ALA A 28 15.64 -28.96 28.33
N PRO A 29 16.14 -30.18 28.56
CA PRO A 29 17.58 -30.43 28.66
C PRO A 29 18.21 -30.37 27.27
N VAL A 30 19.31 -29.61 27.14
CA VAL A 30 20.16 -29.56 25.96
C VAL A 30 20.95 -30.88 25.88
N SER A 31 20.51 -31.78 25.01
CA SER A 31 21.30 -32.96 24.64
C SER A 31 22.42 -32.53 23.68
N GLY A 32 23.65 -32.87 24.05
CA GLY A 32 24.84 -32.58 23.29
C GLY A 32 24.82 -33.21 21.89
N LEU A 33 25.17 -32.42 20.89
CA LEU A 33 25.40 -32.87 19.53
C LEU A 33 26.78 -33.56 19.43
N PRO A 34 26.88 -34.72 18.77
CA PRO A 34 28.17 -35.32 18.51
C PRO A 34 28.89 -34.50 17.42
N ALA A 35 30.20 -34.31 17.63
CA ALA A 35 31.09 -33.67 16.68
C ALA A 35 31.11 -34.45 15.36
N ALA A 36 30.59 -33.85 14.29
CA ALA A 36 30.68 -34.42 12.95
C ALA A 36 32.12 -34.30 12.44
N ALA A 37 32.70 -35.43 12.06
CA ALA A 37 34.01 -35.48 11.40
C ALA A 37 33.95 -34.75 10.06
N VAL A 38 34.84 -33.77 9.90
CA VAL A 38 35.03 -33.05 8.63
C VAL A 38 35.67 -34.02 7.62
N ALA A 39 34.86 -34.56 6.71
CA ALA A 39 35.35 -35.29 5.55
C ALA A 39 35.89 -34.29 4.53
N THR A 40 37.19 -34.28 4.30
CA THR A 40 37.85 -33.51 3.26
C THR A 40 37.44 -34.06 1.89
N GLN A 41 36.54 -33.39 1.21
CA GLN A 41 36.11 -33.74 -0.13
C GLN A 41 37.12 -33.22 -1.16
N PRO A 42 37.65 -34.06 -2.08
CA PRO A 42 38.55 -33.58 -3.11
C PRO A 42 37.86 -32.60 -4.05
N ALA A 43 38.54 -31.49 -4.35
CA ALA A 43 38.05 -30.43 -5.23
C ALA A 43 37.76 -31.00 -6.63
N ALA A 44 36.52 -30.85 -7.08
CA ALA A 44 36.14 -31.16 -8.46
C ALA A 44 36.78 -30.16 -9.44
N PRO A 45 37.14 -30.56 -10.66
CA PRO A 45 37.71 -29.66 -11.65
C PRO A 45 36.72 -28.55 -12.01
N VAL A 46 37.19 -27.30 -11.87
CA VAL A 46 36.42 -26.10 -12.22
C VAL A 46 36.23 -26.06 -13.73
N ALA A 47 34.99 -26.26 -14.19
CA ALA A 47 34.63 -26.05 -15.59
C ALA A 47 34.84 -24.59 -16.01
N PRO A 48 35.25 -24.29 -17.24
CA PRO A 48 35.42 -22.92 -17.70
C PRO A 48 34.08 -22.16 -17.59
N ARG A 49 34.11 -21.05 -16.86
CA ARG A 49 32.96 -20.19 -16.65
C ARG A 49 32.63 -19.47 -17.96
N THR A 50 31.60 -19.92 -18.68
CA THR A 50 31.08 -19.21 -19.83
C THR A 50 30.53 -17.87 -19.31
N THR A 51 31.19 -16.77 -19.64
CA THR A 51 30.71 -15.42 -19.36
C THR A 51 29.44 -15.17 -20.19
N LEU A 52 28.29 -15.19 -19.53
CA LEU A 52 27.07 -14.70 -20.14
C LEU A 52 27.27 -13.22 -20.53
N PRO A 53 26.85 -12.79 -21.75
CA PRO A 53 26.88 -11.39 -22.11
C PRO A 53 26.05 -10.60 -21.10
N ALA A 54 26.59 -9.44 -20.69
CA ALA A 54 25.86 -8.53 -19.78
C ALA A 54 24.49 -8.17 -20.39
N PRO A 55 23.41 -8.15 -19.59
CA PRO A 55 22.13 -7.73 -20.10
C PRO A 55 22.24 -6.32 -20.67
N THR A 56 21.96 -6.15 -21.94
CA THR A 56 21.83 -4.82 -22.57
C THR A 56 20.61 -4.17 -21.94
N THR A 57 20.82 -3.23 -21.03
CA THR A 57 19.74 -2.41 -20.47
C THR A 57 19.24 -1.51 -21.57
N THR A 58 18.21 -1.93 -22.29
CA THR A 58 17.46 -1.04 -23.17
C THR A 58 16.73 -0.06 -22.27
N VAL A 59 17.24 1.16 -22.15
CA VAL A 59 16.55 2.25 -21.48
C VAL A 59 15.28 2.52 -22.31
N ALA A 60 14.12 2.19 -21.78
CA ALA A 60 12.86 2.55 -22.41
C ALA A 60 12.79 4.09 -22.53
N PRO A 61 12.23 4.63 -23.62
CA PRO A 61 12.06 6.06 -23.74
C PRO A 61 11.23 6.58 -22.56
N THR A 62 11.74 7.58 -21.85
CA THR A 62 11.07 8.22 -20.74
C THR A 62 9.90 9.03 -21.29
N TYR A 63 8.67 8.63 -20.95
CA TYR A 63 7.50 9.41 -21.30
C TYR A 63 7.45 10.70 -20.47
N THR A 64 7.17 11.84 -21.11
CA THR A 64 6.94 13.13 -20.45
C THR A 64 5.52 13.57 -20.68
N HIS A 65 4.77 13.80 -19.61
CA HIS A 65 3.39 14.26 -19.72
C HIS A 65 3.35 15.74 -20.19
N PRO A 66 2.49 16.10 -21.16
CA PRO A 66 2.46 17.45 -21.73
C PRO A 66 2.00 18.54 -20.74
N ASP A 67 1.18 18.18 -19.72
CA ASP A 67 0.78 19.12 -18.67
C ASP A 67 1.83 19.18 -17.56
N PRO A 68 2.49 20.34 -17.34
CA PRO A 68 3.51 20.50 -16.31
C PRO A 68 2.96 20.34 -14.87
N ASN A 69 1.66 20.56 -14.66
CA ASN A 69 1.04 20.32 -13.36
C ASN A 69 0.99 18.84 -13.00
N VAL A 70 0.97 17.99 -14.00
CA VAL A 70 1.01 16.53 -13.85
C VAL A 70 2.46 16.04 -13.84
N GLU A 71 3.26 16.48 -14.81
CA GLU A 71 4.65 16.03 -14.98
C GLU A 71 5.52 16.30 -13.75
N ARG A 72 5.27 17.36 -13.00
CA ARG A 72 6.02 17.67 -11.77
C ARG A 72 5.99 16.56 -10.73
N TRP A 73 5.06 15.61 -10.82
CA TRP A 73 4.91 14.49 -9.89
C TRP A 73 5.71 13.25 -10.30
N HIS A 74 6.31 13.25 -11.49
CA HIS A 74 7.06 12.10 -12.02
C HIS A 74 8.17 11.62 -11.07
N ALA A 75 9.09 12.53 -10.70
CA ALA A 75 10.20 12.19 -9.80
C ALA A 75 9.71 11.67 -8.44
N LEU A 76 8.60 12.23 -7.91
CA LEU A 76 8.02 11.78 -6.66
C LEU A 76 7.40 10.38 -6.81
N ALA A 77 6.72 10.11 -7.92
CA ALA A 77 6.18 8.78 -8.21
C ALA A 77 7.27 7.71 -8.21
N LEU A 78 8.39 7.99 -8.89
CA LEU A 78 9.56 7.10 -8.87
C LEU A 78 10.11 6.92 -7.45
N ALA A 79 10.22 8.00 -6.68
CA ALA A 79 10.74 7.97 -5.32
C ALA A 79 9.89 7.10 -4.37
N VAL A 80 8.57 7.04 -4.58
CA VAL A 80 7.69 6.14 -3.81
C VAL A 80 7.57 4.74 -4.44
N GLY A 81 8.37 4.46 -5.49
CA GLY A 81 8.59 3.13 -6.05
C GLY A 81 7.67 2.77 -7.22
N TRP A 82 6.99 3.72 -7.88
CA TRP A 82 6.33 3.43 -9.15
C TRP A 82 7.39 3.08 -10.21
N PRO A 83 7.16 2.05 -11.05
CA PRO A 83 8.04 1.78 -12.18
C PRO A 83 7.97 2.90 -13.21
N GLU A 84 9.10 3.25 -13.82
CA GLU A 84 9.16 4.22 -14.93
C GLU A 84 8.17 3.85 -16.06
N ALA A 85 8.06 2.57 -16.38
CA ALA A 85 7.16 2.06 -17.41
C ALA A 85 5.66 2.30 -17.13
N GLU A 86 5.29 2.59 -15.88
CA GLU A 86 3.91 2.89 -15.49
C GLU A 86 3.62 4.39 -15.44
N TRP A 87 4.63 5.26 -15.66
CA TRP A 87 4.44 6.69 -15.56
C TRP A 87 3.45 7.24 -16.58
N GLU A 88 3.49 6.78 -17.82
CA GLU A 88 2.54 7.21 -18.87
C GLU A 88 1.09 6.96 -18.43
N TRP A 89 0.80 5.77 -17.94
CA TRP A 89 -0.52 5.41 -17.42
C TRP A 89 -0.87 6.21 -16.15
N LEU A 90 0.03 6.29 -15.18
CA LEU A 90 -0.22 6.97 -13.91
C LEU A 90 -0.45 8.47 -14.13
N SER A 91 0.33 9.10 -15.00
CA SER A 91 0.18 10.52 -15.31
C SER A 91 -1.16 10.83 -15.97
N CYS A 92 -1.64 9.94 -16.86
CA CYS A 92 -2.98 10.03 -17.41
C CYS A 92 -4.05 9.94 -16.30
N VAL A 93 -3.90 9.02 -15.33
CA VAL A 93 -4.79 8.94 -14.16
C VAL A 93 -4.77 10.24 -13.37
N VAL A 94 -3.60 10.76 -13.01
CA VAL A 94 -3.46 12.01 -12.26
C VAL A 94 -4.07 13.19 -13.01
N ALA A 95 -3.85 13.27 -14.33
CA ALA A 95 -4.46 14.30 -15.16
C ALA A 95 -5.99 14.27 -15.12
N ARG A 96 -6.56 13.09 -15.27
CA ARG A 96 -8.01 12.88 -15.30
C ARG A 96 -8.66 13.09 -13.94
N GLU A 97 -8.06 12.57 -12.88
CA GLU A 97 -8.64 12.52 -11.53
C GLU A 97 -8.53 13.87 -10.80
N SER A 98 -7.39 14.54 -10.91
CA SER A 98 -7.11 15.74 -10.12
C SER A 98 -6.55 16.92 -10.92
N ARG A 99 -6.18 16.72 -12.20
CA ARG A 99 -5.39 17.69 -13.00
C ARG A 99 -4.05 18.04 -12.33
N GLY A 100 -3.50 17.10 -11.57
CA GLY A 100 -2.26 17.31 -10.82
C GLY A 100 -2.41 18.15 -9.54
N ASP A 101 -3.64 18.41 -9.08
CA ASP A 101 -3.90 19.10 -7.81
C ASP A 101 -3.90 18.10 -6.65
N PRO A 102 -2.94 18.18 -5.71
CA PRO A 102 -2.91 17.30 -4.54
C PRO A 102 -4.03 17.57 -3.55
N ASN A 103 -4.66 18.77 -3.60
CA ASN A 103 -5.77 19.16 -2.74
C ASN A 103 -7.14 18.84 -3.34
N ALA A 104 -7.19 18.16 -4.49
CA ALA A 104 -8.44 17.77 -5.11
C ALA A 104 -9.27 16.89 -4.18
N TYR A 105 -10.56 17.23 -4.02
CA TYR A 105 -11.51 16.50 -3.21
C TYR A 105 -12.85 16.36 -3.91
N ASN A 106 -13.34 15.13 -4.03
CA ASN A 106 -14.69 14.83 -4.49
C ASN A 106 -15.48 14.15 -3.37
N GLY A 107 -16.40 14.89 -2.75
CA GLY A 107 -17.29 14.41 -1.67
C GLY A 107 -18.72 14.14 -2.12
N ARG A 108 -18.99 14.01 -3.43
CA ARG A 108 -20.35 13.88 -3.97
C ARG A 108 -20.84 12.42 -3.94
N GLY A 109 -22.08 12.23 -3.47
CA GLY A 109 -22.73 10.92 -3.47
C GLY A 109 -21.97 9.86 -2.65
N PRO A 110 -21.64 8.71 -3.26
CA PRO A 110 -20.92 7.63 -2.59
C PRO A 110 -19.43 7.89 -2.45
N ASP A 111 -18.90 8.99 -3.02
CA ASP A 111 -17.47 9.28 -3.04
C ASP A 111 -17.01 10.11 -1.83
N ALA A 112 -15.78 9.91 -1.44
CA ALA A 112 -14.93 10.78 -0.66
C ALA A 112 -13.50 10.58 -1.17
N SER A 113 -13.28 11.02 -2.41
CA SER A 113 -12.05 10.79 -3.15
C SER A 113 -11.09 11.95 -2.94
N VAL A 114 -9.82 11.64 -2.67
CA VAL A 114 -8.83 12.59 -2.14
C VAL A 114 -7.55 12.55 -2.96
N GLY A 115 -7.00 13.73 -3.24
CA GLY A 115 -5.65 13.94 -3.73
C GLY A 115 -5.43 13.57 -5.18
N LEU A 116 -4.15 13.39 -5.55
CA LEU A 116 -3.69 13.22 -6.94
C LEU A 116 -4.41 12.10 -7.70
N ALA A 117 -4.50 10.92 -7.09
CA ALA A 117 -5.10 9.73 -7.70
C ALA A 117 -6.58 9.54 -7.32
N GLN A 118 -7.20 10.52 -6.65
CA GLN A 118 -8.61 10.50 -6.17
C GLN A 118 -8.97 9.20 -5.47
N LEU A 119 -8.22 8.88 -4.41
CA LEU A 119 -8.41 7.68 -3.62
C LEU A 119 -9.69 7.78 -2.79
N ASN A 120 -10.67 6.91 -3.05
CA ASN A 120 -11.94 6.93 -2.34
C ASN A 120 -11.78 6.36 -0.92
N THR A 121 -12.13 7.16 0.08
CA THR A 121 -11.98 6.83 1.51
C THR A 121 -13.28 6.39 2.18
N LYS A 122 -14.35 6.13 1.42
CA LYS A 122 -15.62 5.67 1.99
C LYS A 122 -15.68 4.16 2.20
N GLY A 123 -16.49 3.78 3.17
CA GLY A 123 -16.81 2.38 3.45
C GLY A 123 -15.57 1.54 3.81
N TYR A 124 -15.52 0.33 3.29
CA TYR A 124 -14.45 -0.64 3.55
C TYR A 124 -13.07 -0.19 3.03
N LEU A 125 -13.03 0.70 2.04
CA LEU A 125 -11.77 1.21 1.50
C LEU A 125 -10.96 1.96 2.54
N TRP A 126 -11.61 2.68 3.47
CA TRP A 126 -10.88 3.32 4.57
C TRP A 126 -10.15 2.30 5.44
N GLY A 127 -10.76 1.16 5.77
CA GLY A 127 -10.11 0.09 6.52
C GLY A 127 -8.86 -0.45 5.83
N TRP A 128 -8.87 -0.49 4.51
CA TRP A 128 -7.70 -0.89 3.73
C TRP A 128 -6.54 0.14 3.85
N PHE A 129 -6.84 1.45 3.80
CA PHE A 129 -5.82 2.49 4.02
C PHE A 129 -5.29 2.50 5.46
N VAL A 130 -6.14 2.22 6.45
CA VAL A 130 -5.71 2.04 7.85
C VAL A 130 -4.73 0.86 7.97
N ALA A 131 -4.95 -0.23 7.25
CA ALA A 131 -4.01 -1.36 7.20
C ALA A 131 -2.67 -1.00 6.55
N LEU A 132 -2.61 0.05 5.72
CA LEU A 132 -1.36 0.64 5.21
C LEU A 132 -0.69 1.61 6.20
N GLY A 133 -1.28 1.83 7.37
CA GLY A 133 -0.74 2.72 8.41
C GLY A 133 -1.31 4.13 8.40
N LEU A 134 -2.31 4.45 7.59
CA LEU A 134 -2.96 5.77 7.62
C LEU A 134 -3.88 5.86 8.85
N THR A 135 -3.79 6.98 9.56
CA THR A 135 -4.61 7.27 10.75
C THR A 135 -5.65 8.35 10.53
N ASP A 136 -5.44 9.20 9.50
CA ASP A 136 -6.34 10.27 9.10
C ASP A 136 -6.46 10.34 7.56
N ARG A 137 -7.68 10.57 7.08
CA ARG A 137 -7.95 10.76 5.64
C ARG A 137 -7.23 11.97 5.06
N ALA A 138 -7.00 13.00 5.88
CA ALA A 138 -6.27 14.20 5.48
C ALA A 138 -4.82 13.91 5.05
N GLN A 139 -4.22 12.79 5.49
CA GLN A 139 -2.90 12.37 5.04
C GLN A 139 -2.84 12.11 3.53
N LEU A 140 -3.96 11.80 2.89
CA LEU A 140 -4.03 11.58 1.45
C LEU A 140 -3.99 12.88 0.62
N PHE A 141 -4.04 14.06 1.24
CA PHE A 141 -3.70 15.33 0.55
C PHE A 141 -2.18 15.54 0.42
N ASP A 142 -1.37 14.84 1.22
CA ASP A 142 0.07 14.79 1.00
C ASP A 142 0.38 13.96 -0.27
N PRO A 143 1.09 14.54 -1.25
CA PRO A 143 1.35 13.87 -2.53
C PRO A 143 2.14 12.57 -2.38
N THR A 144 3.09 12.51 -1.45
CA THR A 144 3.90 11.31 -1.20
C THR A 144 3.03 10.18 -0.69
N THR A 145 2.21 10.47 0.30
CA THR A 145 1.26 9.52 0.90
C THR A 145 0.23 9.05 -0.13
N ASN A 146 -0.29 9.99 -0.96
CA ASN A 146 -1.28 9.67 -1.99
C ASN A 146 -0.71 8.72 -3.05
N LEU A 147 0.46 9.06 -3.62
CA LEU A 147 1.11 8.22 -4.64
C LEU A 147 1.57 6.87 -4.09
N TYR A 148 2.03 6.82 -2.83
CA TYR A 148 2.35 5.56 -2.15
C TYR A 148 1.11 4.67 -1.98
N ALA A 149 0.02 5.22 -1.47
CA ALA A 149 -1.24 4.49 -1.29
C ALA A 149 -1.85 4.05 -2.63
N ALA A 150 -1.78 4.92 -3.65
CA ALA A 150 -2.19 4.58 -5.01
C ALA A 150 -1.37 3.41 -5.57
N ARG A 151 -0.04 3.41 -5.35
CA ARG A 151 0.83 2.30 -5.76
C ARG A 151 0.46 0.99 -5.05
N ALA A 152 0.22 1.02 -3.76
CA ALA A 152 -0.21 -0.15 -3.02
C ALA A 152 -1.54 -0.71 -3.56
N MET A 153 -2.48 0.17 -3.89
CA MET A 153 -3.76 -0.20 -4.53
C MET A 153 -3.54 -0.78 -5.93
N PHE A 154 -2.63 -0.19 -6.72
CA PHE A 154 -2.27 -0.71 -8.04
C PHE A 154 -1.66 -2.13 -7.96
N LEU A 155 -0.76 -2.37 -7.01
CA LEU A 155 -0.15 -3.69 -6.80
C LEU A 155 -1.18 -4.75 -6.41
N GLN A 156 -2.21 -4.37 -5.66
CA GLN A 156 -3.26 -5.27 -5.20
C GLN A 156 -4.34 -5.52 -6.25
N PHE A 157 -4.77 -4.49 -6.98
CA PHE A 157 -5.97 -4.51 -7.82
C PHE A 157 -5.68 -4.23 -9.31
N GLY A 158 -4.43 -3.91 -9.66
CA GLY A 158 -4.06 -3.43 -10.98
C GLY A 158 -4.72 -2.08 -11.29
N ARG A 159 -5.02 -1.85 -12.56
CA ARG A 159 -5.63 -0.61 -13.05
C ARG A 159 -7.15 -0.50 -12.77
N LYS A 160 -7.78 -1.57 -12.22
CA LYS A 160 -9.24 -1.64 -12.00
C LYS A 160 -9.84 -0.47 -11.22
N PRO A 161 -9.22 0.03 -10.12
CA PRO A 161 -9.80 1.14 -9.34
C PRO A 161 -10.01 2.42 -10.14
N TRP A 162 -9.22 2.61 -11.21
CA TRP A 162 -9.26 3.81 -12.05
C TRP A 162 -9.93 3.58 -13.42
N ARG A 163 -10.53 2.41 -13.62
CA ARG A 163 -11.36 2.16 -14.81
C ARG A 163 -12.65 2.95 -14.67
N ALA A 164 -12.77 4.02 -15.44
CA ALA A 164 -14.01 4.74 -15.57
C ALA A 164 -14.56 4.49 -16.98
N ASP A 165 -15.88 4.46 -17.12
CA ASP A 165 -16.57 4.30 -18.41
C ASP A 165 -16.34 5.50 -19.37
N ARG A 166 -15.59 6.51 -18.92
CA ARG A 166 -15.31 7.74 -19.67
C ARG A 166 -13.80 7.91 -19.81
N GLY A 167 -13.26 7.39 -20.92
CA GLY A 167 -11.86 7.59 -21.27
C GLY A 167 -10.90 6.83 -20.34
N SER A 168 -10.56 5.61 -20.72
CA SER A 168 -9.56 4.80 -20.08
C SER A 168 -8.17 5.36 -20.32
N CYS A 169 -7.37 5.45 -19.26
CA CYS A 169 -5.93 5.50 -19.39
C CYS A 169 -5.49 4.07 -19.73
N GLU A 170 -5.18 3.78 -21.01
CA GLU A 170 -4.75 2.47 -21.49
C GLU A 170 -3.23 2.41 -21.65
#